data_2c2358de2e94fd0fb069fd4d69aadaff
#
_entry.id   2c2358de2e94fd0fb069fd4d69aadaff
#
_cell.length_a   1.000
_cell.length_b   1.000
_cell.length_c   1.000
_cell.angle_alpha   90.00
_cell.angle_beta   90.00
_cell.angle_gamma   90.00
#
_symmetry.space_group_name_H-M   'P 1'
#
loop_
_entity.id
_entity.type
_entity.pdbx_description
1 polymer ?
#
loop_
_entity_poly.entity_id
_entity_poly.type
_entity_poly.pdbx_seq_one_letter_code
_entity_poly.pdbx_strand_id
1 'polypeptide(L)'
;GMKIPDEIEEEIEEIMDSDKLDEFTAVNDKIGIAEVRSDLLDEYVYFFRKNFEEEFESYDTSDFVVAIDTANGATSVAAEKVFTALGIKHYIMNNTPNGVNINENCGSTHLAMIKKYVVENNCNLGIAYDGDGDRCLAIDEKGNEIDGDRLLAVISNYMKKKGTLKNDTVVATVMSNLGLKKYAENNNLNLVQTKVGDRYVLEEMLKNGYNIGGEQSGHIIFLDYNPTGDGILTS
;
A
#
# COMPACT_ATOMS: atom_id res chain seq x y z
N GLY A 1 4.13 8.88 7.60
CA GLY A 1 4.30 9.11 9.04
C GLY A 1 3.66 8.04 9.89
N MET A 2 3.93 8.06 11.19
CA MET A 2 3.24 7.19 12.15
C MET A 2 1.92 7.83 12.59
N LYS A 3 0.92 7.02 12.94
CA LYS A 3 -0.29 7.51 13.61
C LYS A 3 0.07 8.14 14.95
N ILE A 4 -0.62 9.19 15.33
CA ILE A 4 -0.44 9.83 16.66
C ILE A 4 -1.00 8.91 17.75
N PRO A 5 -0.51 8.98 19.00
CA PRO A 5 -1.07 8.26 20.13
C PRO A 5 -2.51 8.67 20.44
N ASP A 6 -3.31 7.73 20.96
CA ASP A 6 -4.72 7.94 21.28
C ASP A 6 -4.92 9.13 22.24
N GLU A 7 -4.00 9.31 23.20
CA GLU A 7 -4.05 10.42 24.15
C GLU A 7 -3.95 11.80 23.47
N ILE A 8 -3.20 11.87 22.34
CA ILE A 8 -3.11 13.12 21.56
C ILE A 8 -4.37 13.31 20.71
N GLU A 9 -4.96 12.24 20.18
CA GLU A 9 -6.23 12.30 19.46
C GLU A 9 -7.34 12.81 20.38
N GLU A 10 -7.44 12.25 21.59
CA GLU A 10 -8.41 12.69 22.61
C GLU A 10 -8.21 14.18 22.97
N GLU A 11 -6.96 14.63 23.15
CA GLU A 11 -6.67 16.04 23.42
C GLU A 11 -7.09 16.96 22.27
N ILE A 12 -6.89 16.55 21.02
CA ILE A 12 -7.34 17.29 19.83
C ILE A 12 -8.87 17.36 19.78
N GLU A 13 -9.57 16.24 20.03
CA GLU A 13 -11.04 16.20 20.06
C GLU A 13 -11.59 17.11 21.16
N GLU A 14 -10.99 17.09 22.36
CA GLU A 14 -11.38 18.01 23.45
C GLU A 14 -11.22 19.49 23.08
N ILE A 15 -10.15 19.83 22.34
CA ILE A 15 -9.95 21.19 21.85
C ILE A 15 -11.00 21.56 20.80
N MET A 16 -11.29 20.65 19.87
CA MET A 16 -12.26 20.87 18.79
C MET A 16 -13.68 21.07 19.33
N ASP A 17 -14.05 20.35 20.40
CA ASP A 17 -15.38 20.42 21.03
C ASP A 17 -15.49 21.55 22.06
N SER A 18 -14.40 22.26 22.34
CA SER A 18 -14.36 23.33 23.32
C SER A 18 -14.42 24.72 22.68
N ASP A 19 -14.76 25.75 23.50
CA ASP A 19 -14.69 27.18 23.11
C ASP A 19 -13.23 27.64 22.86
N LYS A 20 -12.22 26.77 23.06
CA LYS A 20 -10.81 27.13 22.90
C LYS A 20 -10.34 27.08 21.44
N LEU A 21 -11.14 26.55 20.52
CA LEU A 21 -10.75 26.41 19.10
C LEU A 21 -10.31 27.78 18.51
N ASP A 22 -10.95 28.88 18.92
CA ASP A 22 -10.60 30.24 18.48
C ASP A 22 -9.19 30.68 18.89
N GLU A 23 -8.63 30.14 19.98
CA GLU A 23 -7.26 30.42 20.42
C GLU A 23 -6.21 29.88 19.43
N PHE A 24 -6.55 28.82 18.67
CA PHE A 24 -5.69 28.20 17.66
C PHE A 24 -5.93 28.75 16.25
N THR A 25 -6.92 29.65 16.09
CA THR A 25 -7.25 30.21 14.79
C THR A 25 -6.28 31.35 14.43
N ALA A 26 -5.53 31.12 13.34
CA ALA A 26 -4.64 32.18 12.82
C ALA A 26 -5.43 33.27 12.12
N VAL A 27 -5.08 34.51 12.39
CA VAL A 27 -5.71 35.71 11.80
C VAL A 27 -4.68 36.65 11.20
N ASN A 28 -5.09 37.45 10.23
CA ASN A 28 -4.26 38.46 9.56
C ASN A 28 -2.95 37.87 8.97
N ASP A 29 -1.81 38.43 9.35
CA ASP A 29 -0.47 38.06 8.90
C ASP A 29 0.03 36.73 9.44
N LYS A 30 -0.71 36.11 10.35
CA LYS A 30 -0.43 34.74 10.86
C LYS A 30 -1.07 33.64 10.04
N ILE A 31 -1.94 33.98 9.07
CA ILE A 31 -2.51 32.98 8.17
C ILE A 31 -1.40 32.43 7.30
N GLY A 32 -1.24 31.09 7.28
CA GLY A 32 -0.24 30.40 6.47
C GLY A 32 -0.49 30.54 4.97
N ILE A 33 0.50 30.20 4.19
CA ILE A 33 0.43 30.21 2.71
C ILE A 33 0.36 28.75 2.24
N ALA A 34 -0.54 28.46 1.30
CA ALA A 34 -0.57 27.19 0.60
C ALA A 34 0.45 27.21 -0.55
N GLU A 35 1.33 26.22 -0.59
CA GLU A 35 2.33 26.06 -1.63
C GLU A 35 2.12 24.72 -2.32
N VAL A 36 2.10 24.71 -3.66
CA VAL A 36 2.03 23.48 -4.46
C VAL A 36 3.44 22.95 -4.70
N ARG A 37 3.75 21.77 -4.15
CA ARG A 37 5.04 21.10 -4.22
C ARG A 37 4.98 19.87 -5.12
N SER A 38 4.92 20.10 -6.44
CA SER A 38 4.92 19.01 -7.43
C SER A 38 6.23 18.22 -7.51
N ASP A 39 7.32 18.82 -7.07
CA ASP A 39 8.65 18.20 -6.96
C ASP A 39 8.69 17.02 -5.97
N LEU A 40 7.85 17.00 -4.95
CA LEU A 40 7.77 15.87 -4.01
C LEU A 40 7.34 14.55 -4.67
N LEU A 41 6.55 14.63 -5.74
CA LEU A 41 6.19 13.45 -6.52
C LEU A 41 7.40 12.88 -7.27
N ASP A 42 8.27 13.74 -7.78
CA ASP A 42 9.49 13.30 -8.46
C ASP A 42 10.49 12.68 -7.45
N GLU A 43 10.54 13.16 -6.20
CA GLU A 43 11.30 12.51 -5.13
C GLU A 43 10.76 11.11 -4.81
N TYR A 44 9.43 10.95 -4.80
CA TYR A 44 8.77 9.66 -4.60
C TYR A 44 9.10 8.68 -5.73
N VAL A 45 9.02 9.12 -6.98
CA VAL A 45 9.42 8.30 -8.15
C VAL A 45 10.91 7.92 -8.08
N TYR A 46 11.77 8.87 -7.69
CA TYR A 46 13.20 8.61 -7.51
C TYR A 46 13.48 7.55 -6.45
N PHE A 47 12.69 7.53 -5.36
CA PHE A 47 12.78 6.48 -4.33
C PHE A 47 12.62 5.08 -4.94
N PHE A 48 11.64 4.87 -5.83
CA PHE A 48 11.43 3.56 -6.49
C PHE A 48 12.59 3.21 -7.41
N ARG A 49 13.02 4.13 -8.25
CA ARG A 49 14.17 3.89 -9.12
C ARG A 49 15.40 3.48 -8.33
N LYS A 50 15.74 4.26 -7.33
CA LYS A 50 16.91 4.02 -6.49
C LYS A 50 16.91 2.65 -5.80
N ASN A 51 15.75 2.15 -5.41
CA ASN A 51 15.66 0.92 -4.61
C ASN A 51 15.36 -0.32 -5.46
N PHE A 52 14.78 -0.18 -6.64
CA PHE A 52 14.23 -1.32 -7.40
C PHE A 52 14.65 -1.37 -8.87
N GLU A 53 15.21 -0.30 -9.47
CA GLU A 53 15.55 -0.27 -10.89
C GLU A 53 16.47 -1.42 -11.33
N GLU A 54 17.54 -1.67 -10.58
CA GLU A 54 18.48 -2.78 -10.87
C GLU A 54 17.79 -4.15 -10.83
N GLU A 55 16.82 -4.32 -9.94
CA GLU A 55 16.08 -5.58 -9.84
C GLU A 55 15.15 -5.77 -11.03
N PHE A 56 14.41 -4.74 -11.44
CA PHE A 56 13.57 -4.79 -12.63
C PHE A 56 14.37 -4.98 -13.90
N GLU A 57 15.53 -4.33 -14.05
CA GLU A 57 16.43 -4.53 -15.19
C GLU A 57 17.00 -5.96 -15.28
N SER A 58 17.03 -6.69 -14.17
CA SER A 58 17.49 -8.08 -14.14
C SER A 58 16.50 -9.08 -14.74
N TYR A 59 15.26 -8.66 -14.97
CA TYR A 59 14.19 -9.50 -15.56
C TYR A 59 13.79 -8.97 -16.94
N ASP A 60 13.51 -9.87 -17.86
CA ASP A 60 12.86 -9.51 -19.13
C ASP A 60 11.36 -9.26 -18.87
N THR A 61 11.01 -7.98 -18.80
CA THR A 61 9.63 -7.53 -18.58
C THR A 61 8.94 -7.06 -19.87
N SER A 62 9.56 -7.26 -21.04
CA SER A 62 9.08 -6.72 -22.32
C SER A 62 7.66 -7.16 -22.69
N ASP A 63 7.29 -8.37 -22.33
CA ASP A 63 5.95 -8.95 -22.55
C ASP A 63 5.07 -8.93 -21.28
N PHE A 64 5.58 -8.39 -20.17
CA PHE A 64 4.82 -8.32 -18.92
C PHE A 64 3.96 -7.06 -18.89
N VAL A 65 2.64 -7.24 -18.82
CA VAL A 65 1.64 -6.18 -18.89
C VAL A 65 0.81 -6.14 -17.61
N VAL A 66 0.71 -4.97 -16.99
CA VAL A 66 -0.04 -4.76 -15.75
C VAL A 66 -1.26 -3.86 -16.01
N ALA A 67 -2.43 -4.26 -15.53
CA ALA A 67 -3.59 -3.38 -15.43
C ALA A 67 -3.63 -2.76 -14.02
N ILE A 68 -3.82 -1.45 -13.92
CA ILE A 68 -3.78 -0.70 -12.66
C ILE A 68 -5.06 0.09 -12.49
N ASP A 69 -5.75 -0.13 -11.37
CA ASP A 69 -6.92 0.64 -10.95
C ASP A 69 -6.54 1.54 -9.78
N THR A 70 -6.59 2.86 -9.98
CA THR A 70 -6.18 3.85 -8.99
C THR A 70 -7.34 4.41 -8.17
N ALA A 71 -8.53 3.82 -8.28
CA ALA A 71 -9.72 4.18 -7.50
C ALA A 71 -10.14 5.66 -7.60
N ASN A 72 -9.68 6.41 -8.61
CA ASN A 72 -9.78 7.87 -8.67
C ASN A 72 -9.26 8.55 -7.39
N GLY A 73 -8.25 7.96 -6.77
CA GLY A 73 -7.72 8.32 -5.45
C GLY A 73 -6.32 8.91 -5.50
N ALA A 74 -5.61 8.81 -4.38
CA ALA A 74 -4.27 9.37 -4.18
C ALA A 74 -3.22 8.82 -5.15
N THR A 75 -3.38 7.57 -5.61
CA THR A 75 -2.43 6.92 -6.52
C THR A 75 -2.60 7.31 -7.99
N SER A 76 -3.62 8.11 -8.35
CA SER A 76 -4.00 8.42 -9.74
C SER A 76 -2.87 8.96 -10.61
N VAL A 77 -1.96 9.76 -10.05
CA VAL A 77 -0.80 10.31 -10.77
C VAL A 77 0.48 9.55 -10.45
N ALA A 78 0.64 9.14 -9.19
CA ALA A 78 1.87 8.53 -8.70
C ALA A 78 2.12 7.14 -9.32
N ALA A 79 1.09 6.30 -9.43
CA ALA A 79 1.23 4.96 -9.97
C ALA A 79 1.75 4.97 -11.41
N GLU A 80 1.13 5.76 -12.30
CA GLU A 80 1.57 5.89 -13.70
C GLU A 80 3.04 6.31 -13.80
N LYS A 81 3.45 7.31 -13.01
CA LYS A 81 4.83 7.80 -13.04
C LYS A 81 5.82 6.75 -12.55
N VAL A 82 5.51 6.01 -11.49
CA VAL A 82 6.38 4.97 -10.94
C VAL A 82 6.53 3.81 -11.93
N PHE A 83 5.43 3.26 -12.44
CA PHE A 83 5.48 2.14 -13.39
C PHE A 83 6.16 2.52 -14.71
N THR A 84 5.95 3.76 -15.18
CA THR A 84 6.68 4.30 -16.36
C THR A 84 8.18 4.41 -16.06
N ALA A 85 8.55 4.93 -14.90
CA ALA A 85 9.95 5.11 -14.53
C ALA A 85 10.71 3.78 -14.34
N LEU A 86 10.01 2.71 -13.96
CA LEU A 86 10.55 1.34 -13.86
C LEU A 86 10.47 0.57 -15.19
N GLY A 87 9.97 1.18 -16.26
CA GLY A 87 9.89 0.54 -17.59
C GLY A 87 8.84 -0.57 -17.69
N ILE A 88 7.87 -0.64 -16.78
CA ILE A 88 6.83 -1.66 -16.77
C ILE A 88 5.68 -1.25 -17.68
N LYS A 89 5.35 -2.09 -18.66
CA LYS A 89 4.20 -1.87 -19.54
C LYS A 89 2.90 -2.01 -18.77
N HIS A 90 2.07 -0.96 -18.82
CA HIS A 90 0.85 -0.92 -18.01
C HIS A 90 -0.31 -0.20 -18.69
N TYR A 91 -1.52 -0.49 -18.21
CA TYR A 91 -2.75 0.23 -18.50
C TYR A 91 -3.30 0.79 -17.20
N ILE A 92 -3.63 2.08 -17.19
CA ILE A 92 -4.21 2.74 -16.03
C ILE A 92 -5.70 2.99 -16.25
N MET A 93 -6.49 2.73 -15.24
CA MET A 93 -7.91 3.01 -15.17
C MET A 93 -8.28 3.73 -13.88
N ASN A 94 -9.43 4.44 -13.91
CA ASN A 94 -9.94 5.20 -12.77
C ASN A 94 -8.90 6.19 -12.20
N ASN A 95 -8.22 6.94 -13.08
CA ASN A 95 -7.17 7.90 -12.75
C ASN A 95 -7.56 9.36 -13.00
N THR A 96 -8.86 9.66 -13.02
CA THR A 96 -9.41 11.00 -13.28
C THR A 96 -10.27 11.48 -12.10
N PRO A 97 -9.64 11.77 -10.93
CA PRO A 97 -10.36 12.22 -9.76
C PRO A 97 -11.08 13.56 -10.02
N ASN A 98 -12.33 13.67 -9.62
CA ASN A 98 -13.15 14.87 -9.81
C ASN A 98 -13.69 15.45 -8.48
N GLY A 99 -13.23 14.92 -7.35
CA GLY A 99 -13.62 15.35 -5.99
C GLY A 99 -14.80 14.58 -5.39
N VAL A 100 -15.53 13.78 -6.18
CA VAL A 100 -16.71 13.04 -5.71
C VAL A 100 -16.75 11.58 -6.21
N ASN A 101 -15.79 11.13 -7.02
CA ASN A 101 -15.79 9.80 -7.64
C ASN A 101 -14.76 8.84 -7.05
N ILE A 102 -14.11 9.17 -5.94
CA ILE A 102 -13.17 8.28 -5.25
C ILE A 102 -13.87 6.99 -4.81
N ASN A 103 -13.25 5.82 -5.12
CA ASN A 103 -13.80 4.48 -4.83
C ASN A 103 -15.18 4.19 -5.48
N GLU A 104 -15.65 5.02 -6.40
CA GLU A 104 -16.97 4.81 -7.02
C GLU A 104 -16.93 3.64 -7.99
N ASN A 105 -17.40 2.47 -7.53
CA ASN A 105 -17.39 1.20 -8.28
C ASN A 105 -16.01 0.77 -8.83
N CYS A 106 -14.94 1.15 -8.17
CA CYS A 106 -13.56 0.88 -8.56
C CYS A 106 -12.64 0.66 -7.36
N GLY A 107 -11.37 0.37 -7.63
CA GLY A 107 -10.34 0.16 -6.63
C GLY A 107 -10.46 -1.17 -5.90
N SER A 108 -9.70 -1.32 -4.80
CA SER A 108 -9.54 -2.58 -4.07
C SER A 108 -10.83 -3.12 -3.45
N THR A 109 -11.85 -2.29 -3.27
CA THR A 109 -13.16 -2.71 -2.75
C THR A 109 -14.16 -3.12 -3.83
N HIS A 110 -13.87 -2.87 -5.12
CA HIS A 110 -14.75 -3.15 -6.26
C HIS A 110 -13.97 -3.75 -7.45
N LEU A 111 -13.48 -4.97 -7.29
CA LEU A 111 -12.55 -5.62 -8.23
C LEU A 111 -13.17 -6.13 -9.55
N ALA A 112 -14.50 -6.06 -9.71
CA ALA A 112 -15.17 -6.67 -10.87
C ALA A 112 -14.67 -6.14 -12.21
N MET A 113 -14.44 -4.83 -12.31
CA MET A 113 -13.99 -4.17 -13.53
C MET A 113 -12.56 -4.58 -13.89
N ILE A 114 -11.62 -4.49 -12.96
CA ILE A 114 -10.22 -4.83 -13.22
C ILE A 114 -10.03 -6.34 -13.47
N LYS A 115 -10.76 -7.22 -12.76
CA LYS A 115 -10.75 -8.67 -13.04
C LYS A 115 -11.14 -8.98 -14.48
N LYS A 116 -12.21 -8.34 -14.96
CA LYS A 116 -12.66 -8.46 -16.35
C LYS A 116 -11.61 -7.91 -17.32
N TYR A 117 -11.07 -6.72 -17.03
CA TYR A 117 -10.09 -6.07 -17.89
C TYR A 117 -8.80 -6.90 -18.06
N VAL A 118 -8.28 -7.46 -16.97
CA VAL A 118 -7.09 -8.33 -16.99
C VAL A 118 -7.27 -9.49 -17.96
N VAL A 119 -8.41 -10.20 -17.86
CA VAL A 119 -8.68 -11.38 -18.70
C VAL A 119 -8.90 -10.98 -20.16
N GLU A 120 -9.71 -9.95 -20.43
CA GLU A 120 -10.07 -9.54 -21.80
C GLU A 120 -8.87 -8.94 -22.56
N ASN A 121 -7.91 -8.34 -21.86
CA ASN A 121 -6.73 -7.71 -22.47
C ASN A 121 -5.45 -8.55 -22.30
N ASN A 122 -5.56 -9.78 -21.80
CA ASN A 122 -4.43 -10.68 -21.55
C ASN A 122 -3.31 -10.03 -20.74
N CYS A 123 -3.68 -9.26 -19.70
CA CYS A 123 -2.71 -8.73 -18.77
C CYS A 123 -2.15 -9.84 -17.88
N ASN A 124 -0.88 -9.77 -17.53
CA ASN A 124 -0.22 -10.75 -16.67
C ASN A 124 -0.61 -10.55 -15.20
N LEU A 125 -0.93 -9.30 -14.84
CA LEU A 125 -1.27 -8.91 -13.47
C LEU A 125 -2.28 -7.75 -13.49
N GLY A 126 -3.19 -7.75 -12.55
CA GLY A 126 -4.00 -6.59 -12.18
C GLY A 126 -3.61 -6.10 -10.80
N ILE A 127 -3.64 -4.79 -10.60
CA ILE A 127 -3.36 -4.12 -9.33
C ILE A 127 -4.51 -3.14 -9.06
N ALA A 128 -5.09 -3.21 -7.88
CA ALA A 128 -6.14 -2.30 -7.45
C ALA A 128 -5.76 -1.66 -6.12
N TYR A 129 -5.69 -0.33 -6.12
CA TYR A 129 -5.50 0.46 -4.91
C TYR A 129 -6.84 0.88 -4.32
N ASP A 130 -6.85 1.33 -3.09
CA ASP A 130 -7.97 2.05 -2.51
C ASP A 130 -7.82 3.57 -2.65
N GLY A 131 -8.76 4.33 -2.11
CA GLY A 131 -8.84 5.77 -2.37
C GLY A 131 -7.69 6.59 -1.80
N ASP A 132 -7.17 6.25 -0.63
CA ASP A 132 -6.02 6.91 0.00
C ASP A 132 -4.67 6.26 -0.35
N GLY A 133 -4.70 5.11 -1.04
CA GLY A 133 -3.52 4.50 -1.65
C GLY A 133 -2.63 3.74 -0.68
N ASP A 134 -3.12 3.44 0.52
CA ASP A 134 -2.40 2.70 1.54
C ASP A 134 -2.56 1.17 1.41
N ARG A 135 -3.50 0.71 0.57
CA ARG A 135 -3.81 -0.69 0.29
C ARG A 135 -3.59 -1.05 -1.16
N CYS A 136 -3.20 -2.30 -1.37
CA CYS A 136 -3.05 -2.91 -2.69
C CYS A 136 -3.62 -4.32 -2.68
N LEU A 137 -4.49 -4.64 -3.63
CA LEU A 137 -4.87 -6.01 -3.96
C LEU A 137 -4.43 -6.33 -5.38
N ALA A 138 -4.12 -7.60 -5.64
CA ALA A 138 -3.70 -8.04 -6.96
C ALA A 138 -4.71 -9.01 -7.59
N ILE A 139 -4.63 -9.15 -8.89
CA ILE A 139 -5.45 -10.04 -9.71
C ILE A 139 -4.51 -10.82 -10.62
N ASP A 140 -4.61 -12.16 -10.64
CA ASP A 140 -3.83 -12.99 -11.53
C ASP A 140 -4.34 -12.90 -12.98
N GLU A 141 -3.59 -13.50 -13.91
CA GLU A 141 -3.91 -13.55 -15.35
C GLU A 141 -5.24 -14.25 -15.69
N LYS A 142 -5.83 -14.94 -14.73
CA LYS A 142 -7.13 -15.63 -14.86
C LYS A 142 -8.28 -14.85 -14.25
N GLY A 143 -8.01 -13.68 -13.68
CA GLY A 143 -9.00 -12.86 -12.98
C GLY A 143 -9.27 -13.28 -11.53
N ASN A 144 -8.43 -14.15 -10.93
CA ASN A 144 -8.57 -14.49 -9.52
C ASN A 144 -7.96 -13.41 -8.64
N GLU A 145 -8.61 -13.13 -7.54
CA GLU A 145 -8.15 -12.20 -6.53
C GLU A 145 -6.98 -12.76 -5.73
N ILE A 146 -5.98 -11.92 -5.51
CA ILE A 146 -4.84 -12.13 -4.63
C ILE A 146 -4.96 -11.10 -3.51
N ASP A 147 -5.52 -11.53 -2.38
CA ASP A 147 -5.72 -10.69 -1.20
C ASP A 147 -4.42 -10.40 -0.43
N GLY A 148 -4.50 -9.55 0.60
CA GLY A 148 -3.34 -9.18 1.41
C GLY A 148 -2.64 -10.37 2.05
N ASP A 149 -3.36 -11.41 2.46
CA ASP A 149 -2.75 -12.63 3.01
C ASP A 149 -1.90 -13.36 1.97
N ARG A 150 -2.36 -13.44 0.72
CA ARG A 150 -1.60 -14.04 -0.37
C ARG A 150 -0.41 -13.17 -0.77
N LEU A 151 -0.58 -11.85 -0.78
CA LEU A 151 0.54 -10.92 -1.00
C LEU A 151 1.60 -11.10 0.07
N LEU A 152 1.23 -11.11 1.36
CA LEU A 152 2.15 -11.38 2.46
C LEU A 152 2.88 -12.73 2.29
N ALA A 153 2.17 -13.77 1.87
CA ALA A 153 2.77 -15.09 1.63
C ALA A 153 3.82 -15.05 0.51
N VAL A 154 3.50 -14.43 -0.63
CA VAL A 154 4.40 -14.34 -1.80
C VAL A 154 5.62 -13.49 -1.47
N ILE A 155 5.39 -12.29 -0.93
CA ILE A 155 6.46 -11.32 -0.66
C ILE A 155 7.39 -11.83 0.44
N SER A 156 6.86 -12.37 1.54
CA SER A 156 7.69 -12.91 2.62
C SER A 156 8.56 -14.08 2.17
N ASN A 157 8.02 -14.96 1.30
CA ASN A 157 8.82 -16.04 0.73
C ASN A 157 9.93 -15.52 -0.19
N TYR A 158 9.64 -14.48 -0.98
CA TYR A 158 10.64 -13.81 -1.79
C TYR A 158 11.74 -13.18 -0.92
N MET A 159 11.37 -12.40 0.09
CA MET A 159 12.30 -11.79 1.04
C MET A 159 13.14 -12.84 1.76
N LYS A 160 12.55 -13.98 2.14
CA LYS A 160 13.29 -15.10 2.74
C LYS A 160 14.33 -15.67 1.79
N LYS A 161 13.97 -15.92 0.54
CA LYS A 161 14.90 -16.43 -0.49
C LYS A 161 16.05 -15.44 -0.76
N LYS A 162 15.79 -14.15 -0.70
CA LYS A 162 16.80 -13.09 -0.81
C LYS A 162 17.64 -12.90 0.46
N GLY A 163 17.27 -13.50 1.58
CA GLY A 163 17.92 -13.33 2.88
C GLY A 163 17.66 -11.97 3.53
N THR A 164 16.59 -11.27 3.12
CA THR A 164 16.19 -9.96 3.63
C THR A 164 15.06 -10.01 4.65
N LEU A 165 14.39 -11.15 4.81
CA LEU A 165 13.33 -11.33 5.81
C LEU A 165 13.92 -11.46 7.22
N LYS A 166 13.66 -10.49 8.07
CA LYS A 166 14.18 -10.50 9.45
C LYS A 166 13.51 -11.57 10.29
N ASN A 167 14.32 -12.40 10.93
CA ASN A 167 13.87 -13.49 11.82
C ASN A 167 12.92 -14.50 11.17
N ASP A 168 12.92 -14.60 9.84
CA ASP A 168 11.96 -15.43 9.08
C ASP A 168 10.50 -15.17 9.51
N THR A 169 10.15 -13.93 9.89
CA THR A 169 8.89 -13.60 10.54
C THR A 169 8.04 -12.64 9.71
N VAL A 170 6.74 -12.95 9.64
CA VAL A 170 5.68 -12.11 9.07
C VAL A 170 4.72 -11.74 10.19
N VAL A 171 4.35 -10.47 10.28
CA VAL A 171 3.32 -10.00 11.22
C VAL A 171 2.01 -9.80 10.48
N ALA A 172 0.92 -10.38 11.00
CA ALA A 172 -0.41 -10.23 10.44
C ALA A 172 -1.46 -10.02 11.56
N THR A 173 -2.71 -9.76 11.20
CA THR A 173 -3.77 -9.66 12.21
C THR A 173 -4.44 -11.01 12.44
N VAL A 174 -5.24 -11.11 13.52
CA VAL A 174 -6.07 -12.29 13.79
C VAL A 174 -7.14 -12.56 12.74
N MET A 175 -7.38 -11.59 11.84
CA MET A 175 -8.30 -11.74 10.70
C MET A 175 -7.70 -12.51 9.53
N SER A 176 -6.38 -12.72 9.52
CA SER A 176 -5.72 -13.50 8.47
C SER A 176 -6.24 -14.92 8.41
N ASN A 177 -6.41 -15.41 7.20
CA ASN A 177 -7.02 -16.70 6.94
C ASN A 177 -6.10 -17.89 7.29
N LEU A 178 -6.72 -19.07 7.42
CA LEU A 178 -5.98 -20.31 7.72
C LEU A 178 -4.95 -20.66 6.62
N GLY A 179 -5.16 -20.16 5.39
CA GLY A 179 -4.24 -20.37 4.27
C GLY A 179 -2.86 -19.76 4.54
N LEU A 180 -2.80 -18.50 5.01
CA LEU A 180 -1.54 -17.84 5.36
C LEU A 180 -0.83 -18.60 6.50
N LYS A 181 -1.56 -19.05 7.52
CA LYS A 181 -0.97 -19.83 8.62
C LYS A 181 -0.34 -21.13 8.13
N LYS A 182 -1.07 -21.92 7.34
CA LYS A 182 -0.53 -23.17 6.76
C LYS A 182 0.63 -22.91 5.80
N TYR A 183 0.55 -21.82 5.04
CA TYR A 183 1.65 -21.44 4.16
C TYR A 183 2.93 -21.14 4.95
N ALA A 184 2.80 -20.35 6.03
CA ALA A 184 3.93 -20.04 6.90
C ALA A 184 4.55 -21.30 7.50
N GLU A 185 3.73 -22.20 8.05
CA GLU A 185 4.18 -23.49 8.61
C GLU A 185 4.96 -24.33 7.55
N ASN A 186 4.41 -24.45 6.33
CA ASN A 186 4.99 -25.27 5.26
C ASN A 186 6.30 -24.67 4.69
N ASN A 187 6.52 -23.36 4.84
CA ASN A 187 7.70 -22.66 4.31
C ASN A 187 8.69 -22.27 5.42
N ASN A 188 8.52 -22.79 6.63
CA ASN A 188 9.34 -22.45 7.80
C ASN A 188 9.41 -20.94 8.04
N LEU A 189 8.27 -20.25 7.93
CA LEU A 189 8.09 -18.87 8.33
C LEU A 189 7.40 -18.81 9.69
N ASN A 190 7.78 -17.84 10.49
CA ASN A 190 7.07 -17.52 11.72
C ASN A 190 5.94 -16.55 11.39
N LEU A 191 4.71 -16.87 11.80
CA LEU A 191 3.57 -15.97 11.71
C LEU A 191 3.23 -15.45 13.11
N VAL A 192 3.40 -14.15 13.31
CA VAL A 192 2.99 -13.45 14.53
C VAL A 192 1.65 -12.77 14.25
N GLN A 193 0.67 -13.00 15.13
CA GLN A 193 -0.67 -12.44 14.95
C GLN A 193 -0.97 -11.39 16.02
N THR A 194 -1.43 -10.21 15.59
CA THR A 194 -1.84 -9.09 16.43
C THR A 194 -3.36 -8.92 16.44
N LYS A 195 -3.85 -8.00 17.25
CA LYS A 195 -5.21 -7.48 17.11
C LYS A 195 -5.39 -6.84 15.72
N VAL A 196 -6.66 -6.67 15.32
CA VAL A 196 -7.02 -5.97 14.08
C VAL A 196 -6.64 -4.50 14.17
N GLY A 197 -5.99 -4.00 13.13
CA GLY A 197 -5.53 -2.62 12.98
C GLY A 197 -4.04 -2.54 12.65
N ASP A 198 -3.73 -1.75 11.65
CA ASP A 198 -2.36 -1.50 11.13
C ASP A 198 -1.41 -1.00 12.24
N ARG A 199 -1.91 -0.21 13.18
CA ARG A 199 -1.16 0.25 14.35
C ARG A 199 -0.59 -0.91 15.16
N TYR A 200 -1.38 -1.94 15.46
CA TYR A 200 -0.91 -3.09 16.25
C TYR A 200 0.12 -3.93 15.47
N VAL A 201 -0.04 -4.01 14.14
CA VAL A 201 0.94 -4.65 13.28
C VAL A 201 2.27 -3.89 13.35
N LEU A 202 2.24 -2.56 13.17
CA LEU A 202 3.43 -1.72 13.24
C LEU A 202 4.11 -1.77 14.62
N GLU A 203 3.35 -1.67 15.70
CA GLU A 203 3.87 -1.76 17.08
C GLU A 203 4.61 -3.07 17.31
N GLU A 204 4.05 -4.20 16.87
CA GLU A 204 4.67 -5.52 16.99
C GLU A 204 5.95 -5.63 16.16
N MET A 205 5.93 -5.07 14.92
CA MET A 205 7.11 -5.02 14.06
C MET A 205 8.25 -4.22 14.68
N LEU A 206 7.95 -3.02 15.19
CA LEU A 206 8.94 -2.14 15.83
C LEU A 206 9.53 -2.77 17.09
N LYS A 207 8.67 -3.37 17.94
CA LYS A 207 9.09 -3.98 19.20
C LYS A 207 10.07 -5.15 19.03
N ASN A 208 9.89 -5.95 17.98
CA ASN A 208 10.64 -7.18 17.77
C ASN A 208 11.62 -7.11 16.58
N GLY A 209 11.67 -5.98 15.87
CA GLY A 209 12.58 -5.77 14.74
C GLY A 209 12.19 -6.57 13.51
N TYR A 210 10.88 -6.83 13.29
CA TYR A 210 10.37 -7.45 12.06
C TYR A 210 10.22 -6.39 10.97
N ASN A 211 10.38 -6.79 9.71
CA ASN A 211 10.40 -5.83 8.60
C ASN A 211 9.27 -5.97 7.57
N ILE A 212 8.39 -6.96 7.73
CA ILE A 212 7.17 -7.08 6.94
C ILE A 212 5.98 -7.44 7.83
N GLY A 213 4.87 -6.80 7.59
CA GLY A 213 3.60 -7.11 8.22
C GLY A 213 2.44 -6.47 7.47
N GLY A 214 1.22 -6.88 7.77
CA GLY A 214 0.06 -6.30 7.11
C GLY A 214 -1.26 -7.00 7.46
N GLU A 215 -2.25 -6.69 6.65
CA GLU A 215 -3.63 -7.14 6.80
C GLU A 215 -4.17 -7.77 5.52
N GLN A 216 -5.18 -8.62 5.65
CA GLN A 216 -5.89 -9.22 4.51
C GLN A 216 -6.45 -8.17 3.55
N SER A 217 -6.79 -6.97 4.05
CA SER A 217 -7.28 -5.84 3.26
C SER A 217 -6.29 -5.31 2.22
N GLY A 218 -5.01 -5.75 2.27
CA GLY A 218 -3.95 -5.29 1.39
C GLY A 218 -3.11 -4.14 1.94
N HIS A 219 -3.33 -3.73 3.19
CA HIS A 219 -2.43 -2.80 3.89
C HIS A 219 -1.17 -3.55 4.32
N ILE A 220 -0.06 -3.31 3.63
CA ILE A 220 1.21 -3.99 3.87
C ILE A 220 2.30 -2.96 4.21
N ILE A 221 3.04 -3.23 5.28
CA ILE A 221 4.12 -2.39 5.79
C ILE A 221 5.46 -3.06 5.49
N PHE A 222 6.34 -2.36 4.81
CA PHE A 222 7.74 -2.70 4.59
C PHE A 222 8.61 -1.77 5.44
N LEU A 223 8.88 -2.15 6.68
CA LEU A 223 9.48 -1.26 7.67
C LEU A 223 10.90 -0.78 7.30
N ASP A 224 11.60 -1.50 6.44
CA ASP A 224 12.90 -1.07 5.92
C ASP A 224 12.79 0.12 4.95
N TYR A 225 11.59 0.41 4.41
CA TYR A 225 11.32 1.47 3.44
C TYR A 225 10.35 2.53 3.99
N ASN A 226 9.25 2.11 4.61
CA ASN A 226 8.20 3.01 5.07
C ASN A 226 7.51 2.44 6.34
N PRO A 227 7.28 3.24 7.39
CA PRO A 227 6.59 2.80 8.61
C PRO A 227 5.06 2.77 8.47
N THR A 228 4.50 2.93 7.28
CA THR A 228 3.06 2.85 7.02
C THR A 228 2.80 2.04 5.77
N GLY A 229 1.56 1.60 5.55
CA GLY A 229 1.14 0.99 4.30
C GLY A 229 1.34 1.95 3.13
N ASP A 230 1.78 1.38 2.02
CA ASP A 230 1.95 2.08 0.74
C ASP A 230 1.59 1.09 -0.36
N GLY A 231 0.46 1.34 -1.03
CA GLY A 231 -0.07 0.45 -2.06
C GLY A 231 0.85 0.35 -3.28
N ILE A 232 1.50 1.45 -3.67
CA ILE A 232 2.44 1.45 -4.81
C ILE A 232 3.70 0.66 -4.46
N LEU A 233 4.22 0.81 -3.24
CA LEU A 233 5.34 0.01 -2.76
C LEU A 233 4.97 -1.48 -2.68
N THR A 234 3.77 -1.79 -2.24
CA THR A 234 3.27 -3.17 -2.17
C THR A 234 3.16 -3.81 -3.57
N SER A 235 2.77 -3.04 -4.56
CA SER A 235 2.58 -3.51 -5.93
C SER A 235 3.87 -3.75 -6.68
#